data_992cc0f1c57d398198def015bab2da8b
#
_entry.id   992cc0f1c57d398198def015bab2da8b
#
_cell.length_a   1.000
_cell.length_b   1.000
_cell.length_c   1.000
_cell.angle_alpha   90.00
_cell.angle_beta   90.00
_cell.angle_gamma   90.00
#
_symmetry.space_group_name_H-M   'P 1'
#
loop_
_entity.id
_entity.type
_entity.pdbx_description
1 polymer ?
#
loop_
_entity_poly.entity_id
_entity_poly.type
_entity_poly.pdbx_seq_one_letter_code
_entity_poly.pdbx_strand_id
1 'polypeptide(L)'
;MRRPFRLVWRKFWIDCILLKFLRLGFVSGLKLDLNFLAGMTNPSDLEQLAEIELQKEEEEDEEEQRAVPDGPSRTDPSHPYYDVARHGIIQVSGDDNYGRKLIVFSSCCLPPSHQLNHRRLLEYLKFTLDQYVEMDYILVYFHYGLRSSNKPSLGWLREAYGEFDRKYKKNLKTLYVVHPTNFIRIAWNIFKPLISHKFGKKLKYVNYLAELREHLNYDQLFIPADVLRHDEKLRAAQKGGPPPPVKTPPPRPPLPTQQFGVSLQYIREKNREAIIPPVIAQTVAYLKEKGLRTEGIFRRSVRVQTIKEVQKLYNQGKPVNFDLYHDVHVAAVILKTFLRELPEPLLTFRVYSQVLELLGVESSLRATRCKQIVESLPEHNFIVLKFLLCFLNMVSQESLSNKMSASNLACVFGVNLVWPRHGSISLSALTPINIFTEILVEHFAAVFGSRCPPAQVTP
;
A
#
# COMPACT_ATOMS: atom_id res chain seq x y z
N MET A 1 -12.24 -44.67 1.13
CA MET A 1 -10.94 -44.78 0.42
C MET A 1 -10.39 -43.42 0.08
N ARG A 2 -9.77 -42.68 1.01
CA ARG A 2 -9.02 -41.43 0.77
C ARG A 2 -7.98 -41.23 1.86
N ARG A 3 -6.88 -41.98 1.79
CA ARG A 3 -5.60 -41.75 2.49
C ARG A 3 -4.62 -42.80 1.94
N PRO A 4 -3.76 -42.47 0.96
CA PRO A 4 -2.33 -42.43 1.19
C PRO A 4 -1.52 -41.43 0.32
N PHE A 5 -2.15 -40.39 -0.25
CA PHE A 5 -1.43 -39.44 -1.14
C PHE A 5 -0.52 -38.41 -0.41
N ARG A 6 -0.63 -38.27 0.93
CA ARG A 6 0.14 -37.27 1.70
C ARG A 6 1.57 -37.67 2.09
N LEU A 7 1.92 -38.94 2.05
CA LEU A 7 3.24 -39.42 2.53
C LEU A 7 4.30 -39.51 1.43
N VAL A 8 3.93 -39.68 0.17
CA VAL A 8 4.87 -39.80 -0.96
C VAL A 8 5.41 -38.44 -1.39
N TRP A 9 4.63 -37.37 -1.26
CA TRP A 9 5.08 -36.01 -1.58
C TRP A 9 6.02 -35.40 -0.54
N ARG A 10 6.05 -35.90 0.69
CA ARG A 10 6.93 -35.44 1.78
C ARG A 10 8.40 -35.83 1.56
N LYS A 11 8.66 -36.97 0.92
CA LYS A 11 10.03 -37.49 0.72
C LYS A 11 10.69 -36.92 -0.55
N PHE A 12 9.90 -36.65 -1.58
CA PHE A 12 10.41 -36.09 -2.85
C PHE A 12 10.79 -34.60 -2.75
N TRP A 13 10.24 -33.88 -1.79
CA TRP A 13 10.48 -32.44 -1.61
C TRP A 13 11.73 -32.13 -0.77
N ILE A 14 12.15 -33.02 0.10
CA ILE A 14 13.32 -32.83 0.98
C ILE A 14 14.62 -32.95 0.19
N ASP A 15 14.72 -33.89 -0.76
CA ASP A 15 15.95 -34.16 -1.49
C ASP A 15 16.25 -33.18 -2.65
N CYS A 16 15.24 -32.50 -3.20
CA CYS A 16 15.43 -31.57 -4.32
C CYS A 16 15.78 -30.14 -3.89
N ILE A 17 15.56 -29.76 -2.64
CA ILE A 17 15.75 -28.38 -2.13
C ILE A 17 17.16 -28.19 -1.56
N LEU A 18 17.74 -29.22 -0.95
CA LEU A 18 19.09 -29.16 -0.38
C LEU A 18 20.21 -28.91 -1.41
N LEU A 19 20.07 -29.41 -2.65
CA LEU A 19 21.09 -29.30 -3.69
C LEU A 19 21.13 -27.96 -4.45
N LYS A 20 20.08 -27.13 -4.36
CA LYS A 20 20.05 -25.81 -5.04
C LYS A 20 20.49 -24.63 -4.17
N PHE A 21 20.60 -24.81 -2.85
CA PHE A 21 20.98 -23.73 -1.91
C PHE A 21 22.49 -23.53 -1.77
N LEU A 22 23.29 -24.50 -2.15
CA LEU A 22 24.77 -24.42 -2.10
C LEU A 22 25.39 -23.52 -3.18
N ARG A 23 24.59 -22.97 -4.11
CA ARG A 23 25.10 -22.15 -5.23
C ARG A 23 24.83 -20.66 -5.19
N LEU A 24 24.16 -20.12 -4.15
CA LEU A 24 23.86 -18.69 -4.03
C LEU A 24 24.35 -18.10 -2.68
N GLY A 25 25.53 -18.51 -2.24
CA GLY A 25 26.24 -17.83 -1.19
C GLY A 25 27.14 -16.76 -1.82
N PHE A 26 26.88 -15.51 -1.48
CA PHE A 26 27.87 -14.44 -1.29
C PHE A 26 27.16 -13.10 -1.23
N VAL A 27 26.88 -12.60 -0.04
CA VAL A 27 27.15 -11.22 0.37
C VAL A 27 27.39 -11.21 1.89
N SER A 28 28.47 -10.58 2.22
CA SER A 28 29.22 -10.50 3.44
C SER A 28 28.46 -10.01 4.69
N GLY A 29 28.79 -10.61 5.83
CA GLY A 29 28.86 -9.87 7.07
C GLY A 29 28.28 -10.47 8.35
N LEU A 30 27.78 -11.73 8.38
CA LEU A 30 27.51 -12.42 9.62
C LEU A 30 27.73 -13.92 9.41
N LYS A 31 28.78 -14.45 10.02
CA LYS A 31 29.09 -15.89 10.05
C LYS A 31 28.13 -16.58 11.03
N LEU A 32 26.88 -16.82 10.64
CA LEU A 32 26.17 -17.98 11.11
C LEU A 32 26.64 -19.15 10.26
N ASP A 33 27.16 -20.19 10.92
CA ASP A 33 27.68 -21.35 10.22
C ASP A 33 26.51 -22.05 9.47
N LEU A 34 26.37 -21.77 8.18
CA LEU A 34 25.35 -22.35 7.31
C LEU A 34 25.41 -23.89 7.28
N ASN A 35 26.53 -24.47 7.68
CA ASN A 35 26.71 -25.92 7.81
C ASN A 35 26.00 -26.46 9.05
N PHE A 36 25.88 -25.68 10.12
CA PHE A 36 25.14 -26.03 11.31
C PHE A 36 23.62 -26.07 11.05
N LEU A 37 23.11 -25.11 10.32
CA LEU A 37 21.68 -25.08 9.92
C LEU A 37 21.31 -26.18 8.92
N ALA A 38 22.24 -26.61 8.08
CA ALA A 38 22.01 -27.70 7.11
C ALA A 38 21.90 -29.08 7.77
N GLY A 39 22.39 -29.23 8.99
CA GLY A 39 22.28 -30.47 9.78
C GLY A 39 21.01 -30.59 10.62
N MET A 40 20.29 -29.48 10.86
CA MET A 40 19.05 -29.48 11.64
C MET A 40 17.84 -29.84 10.77
N THR A 41 17.39 -31.07 10.83
CA THR A 41 16.24 -31.60 10.09
C THR A 41 14.96 -31.63 10.92
N ASN A 42 15.06 -31.44 12.23
CA ASN A 42 13.91 -31.50 13.14
C ASN A 42 13.27 -30.12 13.31
N PRO A 43 11.96 -29.95 13.03
CA PRO A 43 11.24 -28.67 13.21
C PRO A 43 11.34 -28.10 14.64
N SER A 44 11.42 -28.96 15.67
CA SER A 44 11.55 -28.56 17.08
C SER A 44 12.87 -27.84 17.35
N ASP A 45 13.96 -28.28 16.74
CA ASP A 45 15.30 -27.70 16.96
C ASP A 45 15.39 -26.32 16.32
N LEU A 46 14.74 -26.15 15.15
CA LEU A 46 14.67 -24.85 14.47
C LEU A 46 13.76 -23.87 15.24
N GLU A 47 12.70 -24.36 15.87
CA GLU A 47 11.82 -23.54 16.71
C GLU A 47 12.57 -23.05 17.95
N GLN A 48 13.33 -23.92 18.60
CA GLN A 48 14.18 -23.56 19.77
C GLN A 48 15.27 -22.55 19.38
N LEU A 49 15.92 -22.74 18.23
CA LEU A 49 16.93 -21.81 17.73
C LEU A 49 16.33 -20.42 17.43
N ALA A 50 15.13 -20.37 16.87
CA ALA A 50 14.43 -19.12 16.63
C ALA A 50 14.11 -18.38 17.95
N GLU A 51 13.70 -19.09 19.01
CA GLU A 51 13.47 -18.48 20.31
C GLU A 51 14.76 -17.92 20.94
N ILE A 52 15.87 -18.65 20.85
CA ILE A 52 17.18 -18.20 21.36
C ILE A 52 17.66 -16.94 20.63
N GLU A 53 17.52 -16.90 19.31
CA GLU A 53 17.92 -15.70 18.52
C GLU A 53 17.04 -14.50 18.86
N LEU A 54 15.74 -14.70 19.06
CA LEU A 54 14.84 -13.61 19.45
C LEU A 54 15.19 -13.05 20.84
N GLN A 55 15.53 -13.94 21.82
CA GLN A 55 15.97 -13.51 23.14
C GLN A 55 17.27 -12.70 23.10
N LYS A 56 18.24 -13.10 22.28
CA LYS A 56 19.48 -12.30 22.09
C LYS A 56 19.19 -10.92 21.49
N GLU A 57 18.29 -10.85 20.50
CA GLU A 57 17.88 -9.59 19.90
C GLU A 57 17.18 -8.68 20.92
N GLU A 58 16.42 -9.25 21.87
CA GLU A 58 15.78 -8.50 22.94
C GLU A 58 16.82 -7.97 23.97
N GLU A 59 17.80 -8.77 24.36
CA GLU A 59 18.85 -8.36 25.27
C GLU A 59 19.67 -7.17 24.70
N GLU A 60 19.98 -7.20 23.40
CA GLU A 60 20.65 -6.09 22.70
C GLU A 60 19.78 -4.80 22.66
N ASP A 61 18.43 -4.94 22.59
CA ASP A 61 17.48 -3.82 22.57
C ASP A 61 17.14 -3.28 23.96
N GLU A 62 17.17 -4.10 25.04
CA GLU A 62 16.78 -3.71 26.40
C GLU A 62 17.76 -2.74 27.08
N GLU A 63 19.04 -2.71 26.70
CA GLU A 63 19.99 -1.71 27.19
C GLU A 63 19.58 -0.27 26.84
N GLU A 64 18.54 -0.07 26.01
CA GLU A 64 18.28 1.22 25.39
C GLU A 64 16.83 1.78 25.56
N GLN A 65 15.88 1.10 26.20
CA GLN A 65 14.48 1.56 26.19
C GLN A 65 13.94 2.11 27.52
N ARG A 66 13.93 3.46 27.60
CA ARG A 66 12.94 4.24 28.36
C ARG A 66 12.36 5.34 27.49
N ALA A 67 11.42 5.00 26.61
CA ALA A 67 10.57 5.99 25.95
C ALA A 67 9.19 5.41 25.65
N VAL A 68 8.17 6.10 26.12
CA VAL A 68 6.74 5.80 25.96
C VAL A 68 6.34 5.98 24.50
N PRO A 69 5.53 5.09 23.90
CA PRO A 69 5.05 5.25 22.51
C PRO A 69 4.13 6.47 22.42
N ASP A 70 4.37 7.29 21.43
CA ASP A 70 3.55 8.45 21.09
C ASP A 70 2.17 8.00 20.57
N GLY A 71 1.17 8.67 21.02
CA GLY A 71 -0.26 8.57 21.02
C GLY A 71 -1.04 7.65 20.05
N PRO A 72 -2.21 7.20 20.49
CA PRO A 72 -3.03 6.24 19.73
C PRO A 72 -3.63 6.89 18.48
N SER A 73 -3.56 6.15 17.37
CA SER A 73 -4.39 6.38 16.19
C SER A 73 -5.86 6.59 16.63
N ARG A 74 -6.48 7.69 16.22
CA ARG A 74 -7.91 7.96 16.47
C ARG A 74 -8.77 6.96 15.70
N THR A 75 -8.91 5.77 16.24
CA THR A 75 -9.79 4.74 15.70
C THR A 75 -11.17 4.95 16.31
N ASP A 76 -12.23 4.91 15.51
CA ASP A 76 -13.60 5.00 15.96
C ASP A 76 -13.91 3.86 16.96
N PRO A 77 -14.34 4.17 18.19
CA PRO A 77 -14.72 3.15 19.18
C PRO A 77 -15.83 2.21 18.71
N SER A 78 -16.65 2.61 17.74
CA SER A 78 -17.71 1.78 17.16
C SER A 78 -17.22 0.74 16.16
N HIS A 79 -15.93 0.74 15.80
CA HIS A 79 -15.36 -0.19 14.84
C HIS A 79 -15.44 -1.65 15.37
N PRO A 80 -15.91 -2.65 14.57
CA PRO A 80 -16.06 -4.05 15.01
C PRO A 80 -14.80 -4.68 15.59
N TYR A 81 -13.63 -4.19 15.18
CA TYR A 81 -12.31 -4.64 15.62
C TYR A 81 -11.53 -3.53 16.33
N TYR A 82 -12.23 -2.65 17.06
CA TYR A 82 -11.59 -1.52 17.76
C TYR A 82 -10.47 -1.97 18.69
N ASP A 83 -10.69 -3.08 19.39
CA ASP A 83 -9.71 -3.69 20.30
C ASP A 83 -8.34 -3.97 19.65
N VAL A 84 -8.32 -4.27 18.34
CA VAL A 84 -7.09 -4.50 17.55
C VAL A 84 -6.68 -3.26 16.76
N ALA A 85 -7.66 -2.62 16.11
CA ALA A 85 -7.42 -1.49 15.20
C ALA A 85 -6.75 -0.29 15.89
N ARG A 86 -7.09 -0.03 17.16
CA ARG A 86 -6.52 1.07 17.97
C ARG A 86 -5.00 1.02 18.09
N HIS A 87 -4.38 -0.14 17.91
CA HIS A 87 -2.93 -0.28 18.02
C HIS A 87 -2.17 0.13 16.75
N GLY A 88 -2.86 0.32 15.62
CA GLY A 88 -2.21 0.73 14.37
C GLY A 88 -1.24 -0.30 13.78
N ILE A 89 -1.44 -1.60 14.08
CA ILE A 89 -0.58 -2.71 13.66
C ILE A 89 -0.47 -2.81 12.13
N ILE A 90 -1.60 -2.59 11.44
CA ILE A 90 -1.68 -2.61 9.99
C ILE A 90 -2.25 -1.30 9.48
N GLN A 91 -1.66 -0.77 8.41
CA GLN A 91 -2.07 0.50 7.80
C GLN A 91 -1.97 0.44 6.28
N VAL A 92 -2.79 1.22 5.58
CA VAL A 92 -2.72 1.37 4.13
C VAL A 92 -2.12 2.73 3.80
N SER A 93 -1.00 2.71 3.09
CA SER A 93 -0.14 3.88 2.84
C SER A 93 -0.24 4.39 1.40
N GLY A 94 -1.41 4.34 0.79
CA GLY A 94 -1.59 4.77 -0.60
C GLY A 94 -1.17 3.71 -1.62
N ASP A 95 -0.57 4.13 -2.72
CA ASP A 95 -0.16 3.27 -3.84
C ASP A 95 1.35 3.39 -4.07
N ASP A 96 1.96 2.33 -4.61
CA ASP A 96 3.35 2.40 -5.08
C ASP A 96 3.45 3.09 -6.46
N ASN A 97 4.68 3.15 -6.98
CA ASN A 97 4.96 3.75 -8.30
C ASN A 97 4.25 3.04 -9.47
N TYR A 98 3.63 1.87 -9.24
CA TYR A 98 2.90 1.08 -10.23
C TYR A 98 1.37 1.16 -10.05
N GLY A 99 0.90 1.94 -9.08
CA GLY A 99 -0.52 2.01 -8.70
C GLY A 99 -1.02 0.78 -7.92
N ARG A 100 -0.10 0.05 -7.25
CA ARG A 100 -0.45 -1.08 -6.39
C ARG A 100 -0.58 -0.61 -4.95
N LYS A 101 -1.60 -1.08 -4.23
CA LYS A 101 -1.81 -0.70 -2.83
C LYS A 101 -0.60 -1.06 -1.96
N LEU A 102 -0.16 -0.10 -1.15
CA LEU A 102 0.86 -0.29 -0.12
C LEU A 102 0.17 -0.58 1.21
N ILE A 103 0.41 -1.75 1.75
CA ILE A 103 -0.07 -2.15 3.06
C ILE A 103 1.14 -2.32 3.97
N VAL A 104 1.12 -1.67 5.12
CA VAL A 104 2.19 -1.68 6.11
C VAL A 104 1.76 -2.49 7.31
N PHE A 105 2.60 -3.40 7.76
CA PHE A 105 2.46 -4.11 9.04
C PHE A 105 3.66 -3.75 9.92
N SER A 106 3.39 -3.28 11.15
CA SER A 106 4.43 -2.80 12.08
C SER A 106 4.45 -3.64 13.35
N SER A 107 5.55 -4.38 13.58
CA SER A 107 5.69 -5.22 14.78
C SER A 107 5.84 -4.41 16.07
N CYS A 108 6.44 -3.22 16.01
CA CYS A 108 6.54 -2.32 17.17
C CYS A 108 5.19 -1.85 17.70
N CYS A 109 4.13 -1.96 16.89
CA CYS A 109 2.76 -1.63 17.27
C CYS A 109 1.99 -2.82 17.89
N LEU A 110 2.58 -4.02 17.94
CA LEU A 110 1.95 -5.18 18.57
C LEU A 110 1.98 -5.01 20.10
N PRO A 111 0.83 -5.04 20.79
CA PRO A 111 0.80 -5.07 22.23
C PRO A 111 1.28 -6.44 22.76
N PRO A 112 1.60 -6.55 24.05
CA PRO A 112 1.93 -7.83 24.67
C PRO A 112 0.88 -8.91 24.38
N SER A 113 1.30 -10.15 24.16
CA SER A 113 0.43 -11.25 23.71
C SER A 113 -0.73 -11.55 24.67
N HIS A 114 -0.59 -11.23 25.96
CA HIS A 114 -1.68 -11.37 26.93
C HIS A 114 -2.78 -10.29 26.80
N GLN A 115 -2.49 -9.19 26.10
CA GLN A 115 -3.44 -8.10 25.84
C GLN A 115 -4.06 -8.18 24.43
N LEU A 116 -3.53 -9.03 23.55
CA LEU A 116 -3.97 -9.16 22.17
C LEU A 116 -4.60 -10.51 21.91
N ASN A 117 -5.87 -10.53 21.52
CA ASN A 117 -6.50 -11.74 21.03
C ASN A 117 -6.02 -12.03 19.59
N HIS A 118 -5.10 -12.98 19.43
CA HIS A 118 -4.51 -13.33 18.14
C HIS A 118 -5.54 -13.82 17.11
N ARG A 119 -6.67 -14.44 17.55
CA ARG A 119 -7.75 -14.83 16.64
C ARG A 119 -8.44 -13.60 16.07
N ARG A 120 -8.74 -12.62 16.92
CA ARG A 120 -9.31 -11.33 16.46
C ARG A 120 -8.34 -10.55 15.60
N LEU A 121 -7.02 -10.63 15.88
CA LEU A 121 -6.00 -10.08 14.99
C LEU A 121 -6.10 -10.70 13.59
N LEU A 122 -6.24 -12.02 13.47
CA LEU A 122 -6.36 -12.70 12.19
C LEU A 122 -7.64 -12.29 11.44
N GLU A 123 -8.76 -12.23 12.15
CA GLU A 123 -10.03 -11.77 11.61
C GLU A 123 -9.94 -10.32 11.11
N TYR A 124 -9.30 -9.44 11.87
CA TYR A 124 -9.07 -8.05 11.49
C TYR A 124 -8.14 -7.91 10.28
N LEU A 125 -7.07 -8.72 10.21
CA LEU A 125 -6.19 -8.76 9.05
C LEU A 125 -6.96 -9.20 7.80
N LYS A 126 -7.80 -10.22 7.89
CA LYS A 126 -8.66 -10.67 6.78
C LYS A 126 -9.64 -9.58 6.38
N PHE A 127 -10.36 -9.00 7.32
CA PHE A 127 -11.31 -7.90 7.09
C PHE A 127 -10.65 -6.72 6.35
N THR A 128 -9.45 -6.35 6.77
CA THR A 128 -8.69 -5.26 6.14
C THR A 128 -8.22 -5.63 4.74
N LEU A 129 -7.60 -6.81 4.61
CA LEU A 129 -7.03 -7.24 3.33
C LEU A 129 -8.10 -7.56 2.28
N ASP A 130 -9.27 -8.05 2.68
CA ASP A 130 -10.38 -8.38 1.76
C ASP A 130 -10.80 -7.19 0.89
N GLN A 131 -10.61 -5.97 1.36
CA GLN A 131 -10.88 -4.75 0.60
C GLN A 131 -9.91 -4.56 -0.59
N TYR A 132 -8.71 -5.16 -0.54
CA TYR A 132 -7.63 -4.90 -1.49
C TYR A 132 -7.12 -6.13 -2.24
N VAL A 133 -7.36 -7.34 -1.73
CA VAL A 133 -6.75 -8.57 -2.27
C VAL A 133 -7.24 -8.98 -3.66
N GLU A 134 -8.32 -8.39 -4.16
CA GLU A 134 -8.74 -8.54 -5.55
C GLU A 134 -7.88 -7.70 -6.52
N MET A 135 -7.06 -6.80 -5.98
CA MET A 135 -6.13 -5.95 -6.71
C MET A 135 -4.70 -6.39 -6.45
N ASP A 136 -3.77 -5.94 -7.31
CA ASP A 136 -2.35 -6.08 -7.06
C ASP A 136 -1.94 -5.21 -5.86
N TYR A 137 -1.27 -5.79 -4.88
CA TYR A 137 -0.82 -5.07 -3.69
C TYR A 137 0.58 -5.45 -3.26
N ILE A 138 1.18 -4.60 -2.43
CA ILE A 138 2.47 -4.76 -1.79
C ILE A 138 2.29 -4.75 -0.28
N LEU A 139 3.01 -5.61 0.42
CA LEU A 139 3.10 -5.62 1.87
C LEU A 139 4.50 -5.19 2.29
N VAL A 140 4.57 -4.21 3.19
CA VAL A 140 5.80 -3.78 3.86
C VAL A 140 5.68 -4.20 5.32
N TYR A 141 6.56 -5.07 5.77
CA TYR A 141 6.63 -5.56 7.13
C TYR A 141 7.83 -4.96 7.85
N PHE A 142 7.57 -4.09 8.82
CA PHE A 142 8.58 -3.58 9.73
C PHE A 142 8.76 -4.58 10.87
N HIS A 143 9.90 -5.26 10.84
CA HIS A 143 10.22 -6.33 11.79
C HIS A 143 10.66 -5.81 13.16
N TYR A 144 11.28 -4.63 13.20
CA TYR A 144 11.72 -4.01 14.45
C TYR A 144 10.60 -3.92 15.49
N GLY A 145 10.92 -4.22 16.75
CA GLY A 145 9.99 -4.23 17.88
C GLY A 145 9.19 -5.53 18.05
N LEU A 146 9.48 -6.57 17.25
CA LEU A 146 8.96 -7.91 17.54
C LEU A 146 9.75 -8.51 18.72
N ARG A 147 9.03 -8.97 19.75
CA ARG A 147 9.60 -9.51 21.02
C ARG A 147 8.89 -10.80 21.43
N SER A 148 9.51 -11.57 22.31
CA SER A 148 8.91 -12.76 22.92
C SER A 148 7.57 -12.44 23.60
N SER A 149 7.46 -11.25 24.18
CA SER A 149 6.24 -10.77 24.87
C SER A 149 5.09 -10.43 23.93
N ASN A 150 5.33 -10.08 22.64
CA ASN A 150 4.30 -9.62 21.69
C ASN A 150 4.20 -10.49 20.43
N LYS A 151 5.12 -11.42 20.19
CA LYS A 151 5.09 -12.24 18.98
C LYS A 151 3.92 -13.22 18.97
N PRO A 152 3.28 -13.43 17.83
CA PRO A 152 2.37 -14.56 17.64
C PRO A 152 3.13 -15.89 17.68
N SER A 153 2.48 -16.96 18.17
CA SER A 153 3.06 -18.30 18.15
C SER A 153 3.30 -18.81 16.72
N LEU A 154 4.28 -19.69 16.53
CA LEU A 154 4.50 -20.33 15.22
C LEU A 154 3.30 -21.15 14.76
N GLY A 155 2.52 -21.72 15.71
CA GLY A 155 1.24 -22.38 15.41
C GLY A 155 0.23 -21.42 14.79
N TRP A 156 0.07 -20.24 15.39
CA TRP A 156 -0.80 -19.19 14.84
C TRP A 156 -0.35 -18.71 13.45
N LEU A 157 0.95 -18.55 13.22
CA LEU A 157 1.46 -18.18 11.90
C LEU A 157 1.15 -19.25 10.84
N ARG A 158 1.19 -20.55 11.20
CA ARG A 158 0.77 -21.63 10.29
C ARG A 158 -0.72 -21.58 9.98
N GLU A 159 -1.56 -21.34 10.99
CA GLU A 159 -2.99 -21.17 10.87
C GLU A 159 -3.31 -19.96 9.96
N ALA A 160 -2.73 -18.80 10.26
CA ALA A 160 -2.88 -17.59 9.47
C ALA A 160 -2.49 -17.80 8.00
N TYR A 161 -1.36 -18.47 7.74
CA TYR A 161 -0.95 -18.77 6.37
C TYR A 161 -1.94 -19.72 5.67
N GLY A 162 -2.58 -20.63 6.39
CA GLY A 162 -3.64 -21.52 5.88
C GLY A 162 -4.91 -20.77 5.54
N GLU A 163 -5.33 -19.86 6.41
CA GLU A 163 -6.53 -19.02 6.28
C GLU A 163 -6.46 -18.03 5.10
N PHE A 164 -5.26 -17.50 4.79
CA PHE A 164 -5.06 -16.70 3.59
C PHE A 164 -5.09 -17.60 2.34
N ASP A 165 -6.22 -17.61 1.65
CA ASP A 165 -6.45 -18.40 0.46
C ASP A 165 -5.60 -17.95 -0.75
N ARG A 166 -5.92 -18.50 -1.94
CA ARG A 166 -5.18 -18.23 -3.17
C ARG A 166 -5.22 -16.75 -3.58
N LYS A 167 -6.33 -16.01 -3.34
CA LYS A 167 -6.47 -14.62 -3.78
C LYS A 167 -5.43 -13.71 -3.09
N TYR A 168 -5.25 -13.84 -1.77
CA TYR A 168 -4.25 -13.09 -1.01
C TYR A 168 -2.83 -13.37 -1.52
N LYS A 169 -2.50 -14.63 -1.76
CA LYS A 169 -1.16 -15.04 -2.18
C LYS A 169 -0.87 -14.72 -3.65
N LYS A 170 -1.88 -14.74 -4.54
CA LYS A 170 -1.73 -14.48 -5.97
C LYS A 170 -1.46 -13.00 -6.24
N ASN A 171 -2.27 -12.13 -5.65
CA ASN A 171 -2.27 -10.70 -5.95
C ASN A 171 -1.22 -9.90 -5.14
N LEU A 172 -0.68 -10.46 -4.06
CA LEU A 172 0.55 -9.93 -3.46
C LEU A 172 1.68 -9.97 -4.50
N LYS A 173 2.29 -8.82 -4.82
CA LYS A 173 3.41 -8.73 -5.77
C LYS A 173 4.76 -8.80 -5.07
N THR A 174 4.92 -8.10 -3.96
CA THR A 174 6.15 -8.11 -3.18
C THR A 174 5.82 -8.00 -1.70
N LEU A 175 6.54 -8.74 -0.87
CA LEU A 175 6.62 -8.61 0.57
C LEU A 175 8.01 -8.08 0.91
N TYR A 176 8.09 -6.82 1.35
CA TYR A 176 9.32 -6.25 1.87
C TYR A 176 9.40 -6.53 3.37
N VAL A 177 10.47 -7.16 3.81
CA VAL A 177 10.80 -7.34 5.23
C VAL A 177 11.94 -6.39 5.55
N VAL A 178 11.62 -5.37 6.35
CA VAL A 178 12.55 -4.27 6.70
C VAL A 178 13.23 -4.58 8.02
N HIS A 179 14.53 -4.31 8.09
CA HIS A 179 15.41 -4.63 9.21
C HIS A 179 15.33 -6.13 9.59
N PRO A 180 15.60 -7.05 8.64
CA PRO A 180 15.47 -8.47 8.90
C PRO A 180 16.54 -8.93 9.89
N THR A 181 16.10 -9.61 10.95
CA THR A 181 16.95 -10.23 11.96
C THR A 181 17.20 -11.70 11.65
N ASN A 182 18.07 -12.34 12.45
CA ASN A 182 18.30 -13.77 12.34
C ASN A 182 17.04 -14.57 12.67
N PHE A 183 16.27 -14.11 13.66
CA PHE A 183 14.97 -14.72 14.01
C PHE A 183 14.06 -14.84 12.79
N ILE A 184 13.82 -13.75 12.05
CA ILE A 184 12.89 -13.80 10.90
C ILE A 184 13.43 -14.68 9.76
N ARG A 185 14.75 -14.77 9.60
CA ARG A 185 15.39 -15.65 8.61
C ARG A 185 15.21 -17.13 8.96
N ILE A 186 15.34 -17.46 10.24
CA ILE A 186 15.10 -18.82 10.74
C ILE A 186 13.62 -19.17 10.67
N ALA A 187 12.74 -18.28 11.15
CA ALA A 187 11.29 -18.43 11.04
C ALA A 187 10.86 -18.68 9.59
N TRP A 188 11.44 -17.94 8.62
CA TRP A 188 11.17 -18.17 7.21
C TRP A 188 11.57 -19.59 6.76
N ASN A 189 12.69 -20.12 7.22
CA ASN A 189 13.13 -21.48 6.90
C ASN A 189 12.17 -22.55 7.47
N ILE A 190 11.62 -22.33 8.67
CA ILE A 190 10.59 -23.19 9.26
C ILE A 190 9.33 -23.25 8.37
N PHE A 191 8.92 -22.12 7.81
CA PHE A 191 7.71 -22.04 6.97
C PHE A 191 7.94 -22.41 5.51
N LYS A 192 9.17 -22.41 5.03
CA LYS A 192 9.54 -22.67 3.63
C LYS A 192 8.93 -23.94 3.03
N PRO A 193 8.82 -25.08 3.73
CA PRO A 193 8.16 -26.28 3.21
C PRO A 193 6.65 -26.09 2.96
N LEU A 194 6.01 -25.11 3.62
CA LEU A 194 4.58 -24.80 3.50
C LEU A 194 4.32 -23.77 2.41
N ILE A 195 5.35 -23.00 2.03
CA ILE A 195 5.27 -21.85 1.16
C ILE A 195 5.56 -22.26 -0.29
N SER A 196 4.69 -21.86 -1.23
CA SER A 196 4.93 -22.13 -2.65
C SER A 196 6.18 -21.41 -3.16
N HIS A 197 6.93 -22.02 -4.07
CA HIS A 197 8.09 -21.41 -4.71
C HIS A 197 7.78 -20.04 -5.37
N LYS A 198 6.55 -19.88 -5.93
CA LYS A 198 6.12 -18.61 -6.52
C LYS A 198 5.94 -17.51 -5.46
N PHE A 199 5.43 -17.86 -4.28
CA PHE A 199 5.29 -16.93 -3.17
C PHE A 199 6.67 -16.56 -2.58
N GLY A 200 7.56 -17.52 -2.42
CA GLY A 200 8.92 -17.27 -1.93
C GLY A 200 9.70 -16.25 -2.76
N LYS A 201 9.46 -16.18 -4.10
CA LYS A 201 10.07 -15.16 -4.96
C LYS A 201 9.57 -13.73 -4.73
N LYS A 202 8.48 -13.56 -4.01
CA LYS A 202 7.89 -12.24 -3.70
C LYS A 202 8.52 -11.61 -2.46
N LEU A 203 9.22 -12.37 -1.64
CA LEU A 203 9.92 -11.88 -0.45
C LEU A 203 11.19 -11.14 -0.84
N LYS A 204 11.36 -9.93 -0.28
CA LYS A 204 12.57 -9.12 -0.39
C LYS A 204 12.97 -8.61 0.98
N TYR A 205 14.21 -8.83 1.37
CA TYR A 205 14.81 -8.25 2.56
C TYR A 205 15.35 -6.86 2.26
N VAL A 206 15.13 -5.94 3.18
CA VAL A 206 15.55 -4.54 3.11
C VAL A 206 16.27 -4.23 4.42
N ASN A 207 17.56 -3.98 4.36
CA ASN A 207 18.36 -3.76 5.57
C ASN A 207 18.25 -2.32 6.08
N TYR A 208 18.03 -1.36 5.20
CA TYR A 208 17.91 0.07 5.52
C TYR A 208 16.69 0.67 4.83
N LEU A 209 16.00 1.59 5.51
CA LEU A 209 14.82 2.28 4.96
C LEU A 209 15.12 3.01 3.63
N ALA A 210 16.35 3.47 3.44
CA ALA A 210 16.75 4.14 2.20
C ALA A 210 16.57 3.26 0.96
N GLU A 211 16.73 1.94 1.08
CA GLU A 211 16.55 0.99 -0.02
C GLU A 211 15.10 0.95 -0.53
N LEU A 212 14.12 1.25 0.34
CA LEU A 212 12.71 1.31 -0.06
C LEU A 212 12.44 2.44 -1.07
N ARG A 213 13.20 3.54 -1.03
CA ARG A 213 13.05 4.68 -1.97
C ARG A 213 13.22 4.29 -3.42
N GLU A 214 14.03 3.26 -3.68
CA GLU A 214 14.25 2.75 -5.04
C GLU A 214 13.01 2.02 -5.59
N HIS A 215 12.17 1.52 -4.70
CA HIS A 215 11.08 0.62 -5.02
C HIS A 215 9.69 1.18 -4.79
N LEU A 216 9.56 2.09 -3.84
CA LEU A 216 8.28 2.60 -3.34
C LEU A 216 8.28 4.12 -3.29
N ASN A 217 7.10 4.72 -3.29
CA ASN A 217 6.94 6.12 -2.96
C ASN A 217 7.10 6.30 -1.44
N TYR A 218 8.35 6.49 -1.01
CA TYR A 218 8.77 6.51 0.39
C TYR A 218 8.03 7.58 1.20
N ASP A 219 7.74 8.73 0.60
CA ASP A 219 7.12 9.87 1.30
C ASP A 219 5.64 9.62 1.66
N GLN A 220 5.01 8.63 1.04
CA GLN A 220 3.66 8.17 1.36
C GLN A 220 3.65 6.99 2.34
N LEU A 221 4.83 6.43 2.66
CA LEU A 221 4.92 5.27 3.52
C LEU A 221 4.79 5.72 4.98
N PHE A 222 3.83 5.15 5.70
CA PHE A 222 3.78 5.32 7.15
C PHE A 222 4.89 4.51 7.79
N ILE A 223 5.84 5.19 8.42
CA ILE A 223 6.94 4.56 9.14
C ILE A 223 6.84 5.00 10.60
N PRO A 224 6.64 4.07 11.54
CA PRO A 224 6.63 4.38 12.97
C PRO A 224 7.94 5.05 13.40
N ALA A 225 7.86 5.98 14.36
CA ALA A 225 9.02 6.71 14.87
C ALA A 225 10.12 5.78 15.43
N ASP A 226 9.72 4.67 16.04
CA ASP A 226 10.63 3.66 16.57
C ASP A 226 11.45 2.98 15.46
N VAL A 227 10.82 2.69 14.32
CA VAL A 227 11.51 2.12 13.15
C VAL A 227 12.49 3.12 12.55
N LEU A 228 12.13 4.40 12.50
CA LEU A 228 13.03 5.47 12.04
C LEU A 228 14.27 5.57 12.93
N ARG A 229 14.06 5.61 14.26
CA ARG A 229 15.17 5.66 15.24
C ARG A 229 16.09 4.46 15.12
N HIS A 230 15.53 3.26 14.94
CA HIS A 230 16.32 2.04 14.73
C HIS A 230 17.14 2.10 13.43
N ASP A 231 16.57 2.56 12.31
CA ASP A 231 17.30 2.73 11.03
C ASP A 231 18.48 3.71 11.19
N GLU A 232 18.27 4.81 11.91
CA GLU A 232 19.36 5.79 12.21
C GLU A 232 20.49 5.14 12.99
N LYS A 233 20.18 4.30 14.00
CA LYS A 233 21.21 3.59 14.79
C LYS A 233 21.97 2.58 13.93
N LEU A 234 21.28 1.78 13.13
CA LEU A 234 21.93 0.83 12.22
C LEU A 234 22.88 1.53 11.27
N ARG A 235 22.55 2.73 10.81
CA ARG A 235 23.43 3.54 9.96
C ARG A 235 24.62 4.11 10.72
N ALA A 236 24.41 4.55 11.96
CA ALA A 236 25.48 5.07 12.81
C ALA A 236 26.49 3.97 13.18
N ALA A 237 26.03 2.72 13.38
CA ALA A 237 26.88 1.57 13.71
C ALA A 237 27.74 1.09 12.53
N GLN A 238 27.41 1.45 11.29
CA GLN A 238 28.31 1.17 10.16
C GLN A 238 29.61 1.96 10.30
N LYS A 239 30.72 1.25 10.48
CA LYS A 239 32.08 1.83 10.49
C LYS A 239 32.46 2.40 9.12
N GLY A 240 32.18 3.63 8.93
CA GLY A 240 32.36 4.44 7.74
C GLY A 240 31.26 5.47 7.81
N GLY A 241 31.58 6.69 8.24
CA GLY A 241 30.63 7.72 8.61
C GLY A 241 29.45 7.85 7.63
N PRO A 242 28.33 8.45 8.05
CA PRO A 242 27.20 8.62 7.18
C PRO A 242 27.68 9.15 5.85
N PRO A 243 27.23 8.58 4.70
CA PRO A 243 27.55 9.20 3.43
C PRO A 243 27.20 10.68 3.59
N PRO A 244 28.11 11.61 3.18
CA PRO A 244 27.88 13.04 3.38
C PRO A 244 26.46 13.30 2.90
N PRO A 245 25.64 14.09 3.62
CA PRO A 245 24.27 14.35 3.24
C PRO A 245 24.34 14.70 1.76
N VAL A 246 23.75 13.84 0.93
CA VAL A 246 23.65 14.12 -0.51
C VAL A 246 22.98 15.47 -0.50
N LYS A 247 23.77 16.53 -0.78
CA LYS A 247 23.22 17.86 -1.00
C LYS A 247 22.30 17.65 -2.18
N THR A 248 21.03 17.36 -1.88
CA THR A 248 19.99 17.39 -2.90
C THR A 248 20.11 18.77 -3.51
N PRO A 249 20.47 18.87 -4.80
CA PRO A 249 20.52 20.17 -5.43
C PRO A 249 19.18 20.85 -5.14
N PRO A 250 19.16 22.14 -4.86
CA PRO A 250 17.93 22.86 -4.55
C PRO A 250 16.89 22.45 -5.60
N PRO A 251 15.63 22.15 -5.21
CA PRO A 251 14.63 21.67 -6.12
C PRO A 251 14.57 22.64 -7.30
N ARG A 252 14.83 22.13 -8.49
CA ARG A 252 14.73 22.95 -9.71
C ARG A 252 13.31 23.48 -9.78
N PRO A 253 13.12 24.79 -10.12
CA PRO A 253 11.79 25.32 -10.29
C PRO A 253 11.03 24.45 -11.31
N PRO A 254 9.74 24.19 -11.07
CA PRO A 254 8.95 23.35 -11.96
C PRO A 254 8.93 23.92 -13.37
N LEU A 255 8.95 23.04 -14.37
CA LEU A 255 8.87 23.46 -15.78
C LEU A 255 7.51 24.12 -16.04
N PRO A 256 7.41 25.16 -16.89
CA PRO A 256 6.13 25.78 -17.21
C PRO A 256 5.07 24.80 -17.71
N THR A 257 5.49 23.72 -18.34
CA THR A 257 4.65 22.64 -18.86
C THR A 257 4.43 21.49 -17.87
N GLN A 258 5.01 21.59 -16.66
CA GLN A 258 4.95 20.47 -15.69
C GLN A 258 3.52 20.19 -15.26
N GLN A 259 3.15 18.90 -15.26
CA GLN A 259 1.83 18.42 -14.88
C GLN A 259 1.84 17.62 -13.56
N PHE A 260 2.89 16.82 -13.31
CA PHE A 260 3.00 15.97 -12.14
C PHE A 260 3.81 16.63 -11.02
N GLY A 261 3.37 16.42 -9.77
CA GLY A 261 4.06 16.96 -8.58
C GLY A 261 3.89 18.48 -8.38
N VAL A 262 2.95 19.11 -9.08
CA VAL A 262 2.62 20.54 -8.95
C VAL A 262 1.15 20.73 -8.61
N SER A 263 0.77 21.88 -8.03
CA SER A 263 -0.60 22.14 -7.60
C SER A 263 -1.54 22.34 -8.81
N LEU A 264 -2.83 22.05 -8.59
CA LEU A 264 -3.87 22.37 -9.60
C LEU A 264 -3.86 23.84 -10.00
N GLN A 265 -3.61 24.74 -9.04
CA GLN A 265 -3.51 26.16 -9.31
C GLN A 265 -2.34 26.46 -10.26
N TYR A 266 -1.16 25.86 -10.02
CA TYR A 266 -0.01 26.01 -10.91
C TYR A 266 -0.34 25.56 -12.35
N ILE A 267 -0.98 24.40 -12.50
CA ILE A 267 -1.37 23.89 -13.82
C ILE A 267 -2.32 24.85 -14.50
N ARG A 268 -3.32 25.36 -13.79
CA ARG A 268 -4.29 26.35 -14.32
C ARG A 268 -3.61 27.64 -14.78
N GLU A 269 -2.69 28.17 -13.97
CA GLU A 269 -1.96 29.41 -14.29
C GLU A 269 -1.07 29.28 -15.55
N LYS A 270 -0.50 28.08 -15.75
CA LYS A 270 0.37 27.81 -16.90
C LYS A 270 -0.39 27.36 -18.15
N ASN A 271 -1.56 26.75 -17.98
CA ASN A 271 -2.43 26.32 -19.09
C ASN A 271 -3.70 27.17 -19.08
N ARG A 272 -3.57 28.48 -19.41
CA ARG A 272 -4.60 29.51 -19.25
C ARG A 272 -5.96 29.20 -19.89
N GLU A 273 -6.04 28.27 -20.82
CA GLU A 273 -7.25 27.91 -21.55
C GLU A 273 -7.92 26.62 -21.05
N ALA A 274 -7.23 25.79 -20.31
CA ALA A 274 -7.72 24.48 -19.88
C ALA A 274 -8.17 24.51 -18.41
N ILE A 275 -9.47 24.44 -18.16
CA ILE A 275 -10.04 24.32 -16.81
C ILE A 275 -9.73 22.94 -16.22
N ILE A 276 -9.78 21.88 -17.03
CA ILE A 276 -9.43 20.52 -16.64
C ILE A 276 -7.95 20.27 -16.99
N PRO A 277 -7.13 19.78 -16.01
CA PRO A 277 -5.74 19.46 -16.30
C PRO A 277 -5.59 18.53 -17.52
N PRO A 278 -4.65 18.80 -18.44
CA PRO A 278 -4.47 18.02 -19.67
C PRO A 278 -4.35 16.51 -19.42
N VAL A 279 -3.66 16.11 -18.35
CA VAL A 279 -3.54 14.69 -17.98
C VAL A 279 -4.91 14.07 -17.69
N ILE A 280 -5.76 14.75 -16.90
CA ILE A 280 -7.10 14.24 -16.59
C ILE A 280 -7.97 14.22 -17.86
N ALA A 281 -7.98 15.31 -18.63
CA ALA A 281 -8.81 15.41 -19.82
C ALA A 281 -8.49 14.31 -20.85
N GLN A 282 -7.20 14.12 -21.17
CA GLN A 282 -6.76 13.15 -22.17
C GLN A 282 -6.92 11.69 -21.71
N THR A 283 -6.56 11.38 -20.45
CA THR A 283 -6.74 10.03 -19.93
C THR A 283 -8.21 9.64 -19.85
N VAL A 284 -9.07 10.54 -19.40
CA VAL A 284 -10.52 10.32 -19.34
C VAL A 284 -11.11 10.16 -20.76
N ALA A 285 -10.71 10.99 -21.71
CA ALA A 285 -11.17 10.86 -23.11
C ALA A 285 -10.79 9.48 -23.68
N TYR A 286 -9.55 9.08 -23.54
CA TYR A 286 -9.06 7.78 -24.01
C TYR A 286 -9.76 6.60 -23.33
N LEU A 287 -9.93 6.68 -22.01
CA LEU A 287 -10.59 5.62 -21.24
C LEU A 287 -12.10 5.53 -21.51
N LYS A 288 -12.77 6.64 -21.83
CA LYS A 288 -14.16 6.63 -22.30
C LYS A 288 -14.31 5.86 -23.62
N GLU A 289 -13.37 6.05 -24.52
CA GLU A 289 -13.42 5.41 -25.84
C GLU A 289 -13.00 3.92 -25.78
N LYS A 290 -11.91 3.60 -25.09
CA LYS A 290 -11.26 2.27 -25.17
C LYS A 290 -11.38 1.45 -23.89
N GLY A 291 -11.71 2.06 -22.74
CA GLY A 291 -11.52 1.46 -21.42
C GLY A 291 -12.77 1.07 -20.65
N LEU A 292 -13.96 1.60 -21.00
CA LEU A 292 -15.17 1.42 -20.17
C LEU A 292 -15.54 -0.04 -19.88
N ARG A 293 -15.33 -0.94 -20.84
CA ARG A 293 -15.67 -2.37 -20.72
C ARG A 293 -14.45 -3.25 -20.41
N THR A 294 -13.29 -2.66 -20.20
CA THR A 294 -12.06 -3.41 -19.90
C THR A 294 -12.14 -4.01 -18.51
N GLU A 295 -12.10 -5.35 -18.40
CA GLU A 295 -12.13 -6.05 -17.11
C GLU A 295 -10.98 -5.63 -16.21
N GLY A 296 -11.31 -5.24 -14.98
CA GLY A 296 -10.33 -4.81 -13.97
C GLY A 296 -9.66 -3.49 -14.29
N ILE A 297 -10.31 -2.60 -15.07
CA ILE A 297 -9.81 -1.24 -15.28
C ILE A 297 -9.53 -0.58 -13.92
N PHE A 298 -8.41 0.12 -13.78
CA PHE A 298 -7.85 0.67 -12.54
C PHE A 298 -7.28 -0.34 -11.52
N ARG A 299 -7.50 -1.65 -11.67
CA ARG A 299 -6.95 -2.67 -10.77
C ARG A 299 -5.57 -3.20 -11.20
N ARG A 300 -5.26 -3.14 -12.50
CA ARG A 300 -4.01 -3.68 -13.04
C ARG A 300 -2.89 -2.66 -12.93
N SER A 301 -1.68 -3.18 -12.72
CA SER A 301 -0.44 -2.40 -12.72
C SER A 301 0.26 -2.47 -14.08
N VAL A 302 1.01 -1.42 -14.40
CA VAL A 302 1.76 -1.24 -15.64
C VAL A 302 3.25 -1.14 -15.32
N ARG A 303 4.12 -1.34 -16.31
CA ARG A 303 5.58 -1.20 -16.13
C ARG A 303 5.94 0.23 -15.72
N VAL A 304 6.77 0.38 -14.69
CA VAL A 304 7.22 1.70 -14.19
C VAL A 304 7.88 2.53 -15.26
N GLN A 305 8.71 1.90 -16.09
CA GLN A 305 9.39 2.64 -17.16
C GLN A 305 8.39 3.34 -18.07
N THR A 306 7.30 2.64 -18.46
CA THR A 306 6.23 3.21 -19.27
C THR A 306 5.56 4.39 -18.54
N ILE A 307 5.28 4.27 -17.23
CA ILE A 307 4.67 5.36 -16.47
C ILE A 307 5.61 6.58 -16.41
N LYS A 308 6.89 6.36 -16.08
CA LYS A 308 7.89 7.45 -16.04
C LYS A 308 8.08 8.12 -17.40
N GLU A 309 8.04 7.35 -18.48
CA GLU A 309 8.10 7.87 -19.85
C GLU A 309 6.91 8.78 -20.14
N VAL A 310 5.69 8.32 -19.88
CA VAL A 310 4.47 9.11 -20.10
C VAL A 310 4.46 10.37 -19.21
N GLN A 311 4.84 10.25 -17.93
CA GLN A 311 4.98 11.41 -17.04
C GLN A 311 5.98 12.43 -17.58
N LYS A 312 7.13 11.97 -18.11
CA LYS A 312 8.15 12.83 -18.70
C LYS A 312 7.60 13.57 -19.93
N LEU A 313 6.84 12.88 -20.79
CA LEU A 313 6.21 13.51 -21.95
C LEU A 313 5.24 14.63 -21.52
N TYR A 314 4.36 14.36 -20.56
CA TYR A 314 3.45 15.36 -20.01
C TYR A 314 4.20 16.55 -19.38
N ASN A 315 5.22 16.30 -18.58
CA ASN A 315 6.02 17.35 -17.92
C ASN A 315 6.81 18.19 -18.92
N GLN A 316 7.11 17.64 -20.12
CA GLN A 316 7.76 18.37 -21.22
C GLN A 316 6.76 19.07 -22.17
N GLY A 317 5.44 18.96 -21.91
CA GLY A 317 4.42 19.49 -22.82
C GLY A 317 4.37 18.77 -24.17
N LYS A 318 4.86 17.53 -24.25
CA LYS A 318 4.83 16.73 -25.47
C LYS A 318 3.52 15.95 -25.58
N PRO A 319 3.02 15.73 -26.82
CA PRO A 319 1.82 14.94 -27.02
C PRO A 319 2.01 13.49 -26.55
N VAL A 320 0.97 12.95 -25.90
CA VAL A 320 0.92 11.55 -25.46
C VAL A 320 -0.12 10.83 -26.31
N ASN A 321 0.32 9.76 -26.98
CA ASN A 321 -0.56 8.84 -27.69
C ASN A 321 -0.59 7.49 -26.95
N PHE A 322 -1.72 7.20 -26.28
CA PHE A 322 -1.88 5.96 -25.50
C PHE A 322 -1.98 4.70 -26.38
N ASP A 323 -2.38 4.80 -27.63
CA ASP A 323 -2.46 3.65 -28.55
C ASP A 323 -1.10 3.02 -28.82
N LEU A 324 -0.01 3.79 -28.72
CA LEU A 324 1.36 3.30 -28.90
C LEU A 324 1.79 2.26 -27.82
N TYR A 325 1.12 2.29 -26.67
CA TYR A 325 1.46 1.37 -25.56
C TYR A 325 0.71 0.04 -25.63
N HIS A 326 -0.31 -0.08 -26.50
CA HIS A 326 -1.15 -1.28 -26.68
C HIS A 326 -1.71 -1.83 -25.36
N ASP A 327 -1.87 -0.97 -24.35
CA ASP A 327 -2.38 -1.32 -23.02
C ASP A 327 -3.22 -0.16 -22.45
N VAL A 328 -4.52 -0.35 -22.41
CA VAL A 328 -5.48 0.63 -21.87
C VAL A 328 -5.20 0.98 -20.40
N HIS A 329 -4.62 0.04 -19.66
CA HIS A 329 -4.28 0.27 -18.25
C HIS A 329 -3.22 1.35 -18.05
N VAL A 330 -2.41 1.70 -19.08
CA VAL A 330 -1.44 2.80 -19.00
C VAL A 330 -2.16 4.11 -18.66
N ALA A 331 -3.22 4.46 -19.39
CA ALA A 331 -4.00 5.67 -19.14
C ALA A 331 -4.66 5.65 -17.75
N ALA A 332 -5.16 4.48 -17.32
CA ALA A 332 -5.76 4.31 -15.99
C ALA A 332 -4.76 4.54 -14.85
N VAL A 333 -3.54 4.02 -14.98
CA VAL A 333 -2.48 4.21 -13.98
C VAL A 333 -1.98 5.65 -13.99
N ILE A 334 -1.84 6.28 -15.15
CA ILE A 334 -1.43 7.70 -15.28
C ILE A 334 -2.45 8.60 -14.58
N LEU A 335 -3.75 8.38 -14.76
CA LEU A 335 -4.80 9.15 -14.09
C LEU A 335 -4.69 9.06 -12.57
N LYS A 336 -4.55 7.84 -12.01
CA LYS A 336 -4.37 7.65 -10.56
C LYS A 336 -3.08 8.30 -10.06
N THR A 337 -1.98 8.14 -10.81
CA THR A 337 -0.68 8.70 -10.46
C THR A 337 -0.73 10.22 -10.41
N PHE A 338 -1.43 10.86 -11.35
CA PHE A 338 -1.62 12.31 -11.35
C PHE A 338 -2.30 12.79 -10.06
N LEU A 339 -3.42 12.15 -9.67
CA LEU A 339 -4.16 12.51 -8.46
C LEU A 339 -3.29 12.35 -7.21
N ARG A 340 -2.55 11.25 -7.12
CA ARG A 340 -1.69 10.93 -5.97
C ARG A 340 -0.50 11.87 -5.82
N GLU A 341 0.07 12.36 -6.94
CA GLU A 341 1.25 13.23 -6.93
C GLU A 341 0.90 14.72 -6.77
N LEU A 342 -0.38 15.06 -6.60
CA LEU A 342 -0.76 16.41 -6.22
C LEU A 342 -0.17 16.76 -4.84
N PRO A 343 0.43 17.95 -4.63
CA PRO A 343 0.93 18.38 -3.32
C PRO A 343 -0.17 18.52 -2.26
N GLU A 344 -1.39 18.81 -2.68
CA GLU A 344 -2.61 18.81 -1.89
C GLU A 344 -3.65 17.93 -2.59
N PRO A 345 -4.40 17.07 -1.84
CA PRO A 345 -5.41 16.22 -2.46
C PRO A 345 -6.46 17.03 -3.23
N LEU A 346 -7.07 16.41 -4.24
CA LEU A 346 -8.12 17.05 -5.03
C LEU A 346 -9.28 17.55 -4.14
N LEU A 347 -9.62 16.82 -3.08
CA LEU A 347 -10.62 17.19 -2.08
C LEU A 347 -10.11 18.21 -1.04
N THR A 348 -8.85 18.62 -1.10
CA THR A 348 -8.13 19.48 -0.15
C THR A 348 -7.95 18.84 1.25
N PHE A 349 -6.96 19.31 2.01
CA PHE A 349 -6.75 18.85 3.38
C PHE A 349 -7.90 19.25 4.33
N ARG A 350 -8.61 20.33 4.00
CA ARG A 350 -9.67 20.88 4.84
C ARG A 350 -10.87 19.94 4.99
N VAL A 351 -11.18 19.16 3.96
CA VAL A 351 -12.36 18.27 3.98
C VAL A 351 -12.06 16.93 4.62
N TYR A 352 -10.80 16.59 4.89
CA TYR A 352 -10.42 15.27 5.42
C TYR A 352 -11.18 14.91 6.71
N SER A 353 -11.22 15.82 7.69
CA SER A 353 -11.95 15.59 8.95
C SER A 353 -13.45 15.42 8.72
N GLN A 354 -14.05 16.22 7.82
CA GLN A 354 -15.48 16.14 7.52
C GLN A 354 -15.85 14.81 6.84
N VAL A 355 -14.95 14.25 6.02
CA VAL A 355 -15.12 12.91 5.43
C VAL A 355 -15.10 11.84 6.51
N LEU A 356 -14.21 11.96 7.51
CA LEU A 356 -14.16 11.00 8.63
C LEU A 356 -15.43 11.02 9.49
N GLU A 357 -16.03 12.17 9.67
CA GLU A 357 -17.28 12.34 10.44
C GLU A 357 -18.51 11.72 9.76
N LEU A 358 -18.41 11.33 8.48
CA LEU A 358 -19.54 10.80 7.71
C LEU A 358 -20.14 9.52 8.31
N LEU A 359 -19.36 8.73 9.05
CA LEU A 359 -19.87 7.54 9.73
C LEU A 359 -20.91 7.87 10.81
N GLY A 360 -20.78 9.01 11.47
CA GLY A 360 -21.75 9.51 12.47
C GLY A 360 -23.03 10.06 11.86
N VAL A 361 -23.08 10.20 10.52
CA VAL A 361 -24.27 10.71 9.82
C VAL A 361 -25.19 9.54 9.47
N GLU A 362 -26.49 9.71 9.73
CA GLU A 362 -27.54 8.76 9.35
C GLU A 362 -27.45 8.44 7.85
N SER A 363 -27.63 7.17 7.49
CA SER A 363 -27.44 6.67 6.10
C SER A 363 -28.28 7.45 5.07
N SER A 364 -29.51 7.82 5.43
CA SER A 364 -30.43 8.60 4.59
C SER A 364 -29.93 10.02 4.27
N LEU A 365 -29.11 10.60 5.16
CA LEU A 365 -28.59 11.97 5.05
C LEU A 365 -27.17 12.03 4.47
N ARG A 366 -26.50 10.90 4.32
CA ARG A 366 -25.09 10.88 3.86
C ARG A 366 -24.88 11.49 2.49
N ALA A 367 -25.80 11.24 1.53
CA ALA A 367 -25.70 11.84 0.20
C ALA A 367 -25.80 13.38 0.26
N THR A 368 -26.71 13.92 1.08
CA THR A 368 -26.84 15.35 1.33
C THR A 368 -25.60 15.93 1.99
N ARG A 369 -25.02 15.21 2.98
CA ARG A 369 -23.77 15.62 3.62
C ARG A 369 -22.60 15.60 2.66
N CYS A 370 -22.48 14.59 1.81
CA CYS A 370 -21.47 14.54 0.76
C CYS A 370 -21.59 15.73 -0.19
N LYS A 371 -22.81 16.10 -0.60
CA LYS A 371 -23.06 17.29 -1.42
C LYS A 371 -22.56 18.58 -0.76
N GLN A 372 -22.88 18.80 0.52
CA GLN A 372 -22.40 19.96 1.28
C GLN A 372 -20.87 20.02 1.33
N ILE A 373 -20.23 18.85 1.54
CA ILE A 373 -18.78 18.74 1.59
C ILE A 373 -18.17 19.16 0.25
N VAL A 374 -18.64 18.62 -0.88
CA VAL A 374 -18.04 18.94 -2.19
C VAL A 374 -18.35 20.37 -2.62
N GLU A 375 -19.51 20.94 -2.25
CA GLU A 375 -19.86 22.33 -2.51
C GLU A 375 -19.00 23.33 -1.70
N SER A 376 -18.35 22.87 -0.63
CA SER A 376 -17.42 23.69 0.16
C SER A 376 -16.00 23.77 -0.46
N LEU A 377 -15.73 23.02 -1.52
CA LEU A 377 -14.43 23.02 -2.21
C LEU A 377 -14.19 24.33 -2.96
N PRO A 378 -12.91 24.70 -3.17
CA PRO A 378 -12.59 25.74 -4.14
C PRO A 378 -13.17 25.41 -5.51
N GLU A 379 -13.68 26.43 -6.22
CA GLU A 379 -14.40 26.25 -7.49
C GLU A 379 -13.65 25.35 -8.49
N HIS A 380 -12.35 25.57 -8.66
CA HIS A 380 -11.54 24.79 -9.59
C HIS A 380 -11.46 23.32 -9.17
N ASN A 381 -11.26 23.03 -7.88
CA ASN A 381 -11.25 21.67 -7.35
C ASN A 381 -12.61 20.98 -7.56
N PHE A 382 -13.71 21.70 -7.32
CA PHE A 382 -15.07 21.21 -7.55
C PHE A 382 -15.30 20.83 -9.02
N ILE A 383 -14.89 21.68 -9.98
CA ILE A 383 -15.06 21.43 -11.42
C ILE A 383 -14.25 20.19 -11.84
N VAL A 384 -12.99 20.11 -11.43
CA VAL A 384 -12.12 18.95 -11.75
C VAL A 384 -12.67 17.66 -11.12
N LEU A 385 -13.11 17.72 -9.87
CA LEU A 385 -13.72 16.60 -9.18
C LEU A 385 -15.00 16.14 -9.90
N LYS A 386 -15.91 17.05 -10.21
CA LYS A 386 -17.14 16.75 -10.93
C LYS A 386 -16.87 16.07 -12.28
N PHE A 387 -15.88 16.55 -13.03
CA PHE A 387 -15.48 15.94 -14.30
C PHE A 387 -14.98 14.51 -14.12
N LEU A 388 -14.12 14.28 -13.15
CA LEU A 388 -13.60 12.96 -12.83
C LEU A 388 -14.71 11.99 -12.36
N LEU A 389 -15.54 12.43 -11.42
CA LEU A 389 -16.61 11.60 -10.87
C LEU A 389 -17.71 11.27 -11.89
N CYS A 390 -17.98 12.18 -12.82
CA CYS A 390 -18.85 11.88 -13.97
C CYS A 390 -18.31 10.68 -14.77
N PHE A 391 -17.01 10.68 -15.06
CA PHE A 391 -16.37 9.56 -15.74
C PHE A 391 -16.40 8.27 -14.90
N LEU A 392 -16.10 8.34 -13.60
CA LEU A 392 -16.14 7.14 -12.73
C LEU A 392 -17.57 6.57 -12.59
N ASN A 393 -18.59 7.42 -12.59
CA ASN A 393 -19.99 6.97 -12.65
C ASN A 393 -20.26 6.19 -13.94
N MET A 394 -19.78 6.66 -15.12
CA MET A 394 -19.90 5.91 -16.38
C MET A 394 -19.18 4.55 -16.30
N VAL A 395 -18.00 4.49 -15.69
CA VAL A 395 -17.28 3.21 -15.47
C VAL A 395 -18.09 2.27 -14.59
N SER A 396 -18.71 2.75 -13.51
CA SER A 396 -19.53 1.92 -12.61
C SER A 396 -20.78 1.37 -13.28
N GLN A 397 -21.36 2.10 -14.25
CA GLN A 397 -22.51 1.63 -15.03
C GLN A 397 -22.18 0.42 -15.91
N GLU A 398 -20.91 0.27 -16.34
CA GLU A 398 -20.43 -0.89 -17.09
C GLU A 398 -19.88 -2.01 -16.18
N SER A 399 -20.22 -2.02 -14.89
CA SER A 399 -19.67 -2.95 -13.88
C SER A 399 -19.89 -4.43 -14.18
N LEU A 400 -20.93 -4.77 -14.94
CA LEU A 400 -21.16 -6.16 -15.39
C LEU A 400 -20.03 -6.65 -16.30
N SER A 401 -19.49 -5.76 -17.14
CA SER A 401 -18.41 -6.07 -18.09
C SER A 401 -17.04 -5.87 -17.44
N ASN A 402 -16.80 -4.71 -16.86
CA ASN A 402 -15.47 -4.31 -16.37
C ASN A 402 -15.16 -4.78 -14.92
N LYS A 403 -16.15 -5.29 -14.17
CA LYS A 403 -16.05 -5.72 -12.78
C LYS A 403 -15.66 -4.61 -11.80
N MET A 404 -16.00 -3.34 -12.14
CA MET A 404 -15.71 -2.16 -11.33
C MET A 404 -17.00 -1.47 -10.87
N SER A 405 -17.59 -1.98 -9.78
CA SER A 405 -18.69 -1.31 -9.07
C SER A 405 -18.27 0.03 -8.46
N ALA A 406 -19.22 0.84 -8.01
CA ALA A 406 -18.95 2.07 -7.28
C ALA A 406 -18.07 1.81 -6.04
N SER A 407 -18.33 0.73 -5.30
CA SER A 407 -17.51 0.31 -4.15
C SER A 407 -16.08 -0.05 -4.54
N ASN A 408 -15.88 -0.79 -5.65
CA ASN A 408 -14.56 -1.11 -6.15
C ASN A 408 -13.78 0.14 -6.59
N LEU A 409 -14.46 1.09 -7.23
CA LEU A 409 -13.87 2.38 -7.62
C LEU A 409 -13.53 3.22 -6.39
N ALA A 410 -14.37 3.20 -5.37
CA ALA A 410 -14.12 3.90 -4.10
C ALA A 410 -12.84 3.40 -3.41
N CYS A 411 -12.65 2.08 -3.32
CA CYS A 411 -11.42 1.50 -2.78
C CYS A 411 -10.16 1.92 -3.54
N VAL A 412 -10.27 2.11 -4.86
CA VAL A 412 -9.13 2.52 -5.70
C VAL A 412 -8.88 4.03 -5.64
N PHE A 413 -9.93 4.84 -5.71
CA PHE A 413 -9.79 6.29 -5.85
C PHE A 413 -9.84 7.04 -4.51
N GLY A 414 -10.53 6.54 -3.49
CA GLY A 414 -10.75 7.26 -2.23
C GLY A 414 -9.46 7.82 -1.65
N VAL A 415 -8.46 6.98 -1.46
CA VAL A 415 -7.15 7.38 -0.91
C VAL A 415 -6.30 8.24 -1.85
N ASN A 416 -6.68 8.37 -3.13
CA ASN A 416 -6.03 9.25 -4.11
C ASN A 416 -6.78 10.60 -4.26
N LEU A 417 -7.97 10.72 -3.66
CA LEU A 417 -8.77 11.95 -3.68
C LEU A 417 -8.65 12.75 -2.38
N VAL A 418 -8.39 12.09 -1.24
CA VAL A 418 -8.27 12.72 0.06
C VAL A 418 -7.29 12.00 0.97
N TRP A 419 -6.42 12.77 1.64
CA TRP A 419 -5.48 12.30 2.68
C TRP A 419 -5.19 13.41 3.68
N PRO A 420 -4.68 13.09 4.89
CA PRO A 420 -4.39 14.10 5.91
C PRO A 420 -3.16 14.94 5.54
N ARG A 421 -3.07 16.15 6.08
CA ARG A 421 -1.91 17.03 5.85
C ARG A 421 -0.62 16.48 6.47
N HIS A 422 -0.74 15.77 7.58
CA HIS A 422 0.38 15.17 8.29
C HIS A 422 0.06 13.70 8.61
N GLY A 423 1.06 12.86 8.51
CA GLY A 423 0.91 11.43 8.75
C GLY A 423 0.28 10.68 7.57
N SER A 424 -0.11 9.44 7.80
CA SER A 424 -0.76 8.56 6.82
C SER A 424 -2.25 8.38 7.11
N ILE A 425 -2.97 7.84 6.14
CA ILE A 425 -4.36 7.44 6.31
C ILE A 425 -4.40 6.22 7.26
N SER A 426 -5.08 6.37 8.41
CA SER A 426 -5.32 5.24 9.31
C SER A 426 -6.32 4.26 8.67
N LEU A 427 -6.31 3.00 9.11
CA LEU A 427 -7.30 2.02 8.62
C LEU A 427 -8.74 2.39 8.96
N SER A 428 -8.94 2.99 10.13
CA SER A 428 -10.26 3.50 10.52
C SER A 428 -10.76 4.61 9.59
N ALA A 429 -9.86 5.39 8.99
CA ALA A 429 -10.19 6.42 8.03
C ALA A 429 -10.59 5.87 6.64
N LEU A 430 -10.19 4.64 6.30
CA LEU A 430 -10.49 4.07 4.99
C LEU A 430 -11.99 3.82 4.79
N THR A 431 -12.68 3.34 5.82
CA THR A 431 -14.11 3.07 5.73
C THR A 431 -14.91 4.33 5.38
N PRO A 432 -14.79 5.45 6.12
CA PRO A 432 -15.51 6.67 5.75
C PRO A 432 -15.06 7.26 4.41
N ILE A 433 -13.76 7.17 4.05
CA ILE A 433 -13.24 7.62 2.75
C ILE A 433 -13.87 6.80 1.61
N ASN A 434 -13.95 5.48 1.77
CA ASN A 434 -14.54 4.62 0.77
C ASN A 434 -16.05 4.87 0.64
N ILE A 435 -16.78 4.95 1.75
CA ILE A 435 -18.22 5.28 1.75
C ILE A 435 -18.47 6.64 1.09
N PHE A 436 -17.68 7.66 1.45
CA PHE A 436 -17.79 8.99 0.83
C PHE A 436 -17.60 8.90 -0.69
N THR A 437 -16.52 8.25 -1.13
CA THR A 437 -16.20 8.13 -2.56
C THR A 437 -17.23 7.27 -3.30
N GLU A 438 -17.73 6.20 -2.69
CA GLU A 438 -18.79 5.35 -3.24
C GLU A 438 -20.07 6.17 -3.48
N ILE A 439 -20.50 6.97 -2.50
CA ILE A 439 -21.65 7.87 -2.64
C ILE A 439 -21.44 8.88 -3.77
N LEU A 440 -20.24 9.46 -3.90
CA LEU A 440 -19.94 10.40 -4.99
C LEU A 440 -20.04 9.73 -6.37
N VAL A 441 -19.65 8.47 -6.49
CA VAL A 441 -19.73 7.71 -7.74
C VAL A 441 -21.17 7.27 -8.02
N GLU A 442 -21.82 6.63 -7.05
CA GLU A 442 -23.14 6.01 -7.22
C GLU A 442 -24.25 7.05 -7.37
N HIS A 443 -24.24 8.05 -6.49
CA HIS A 443 -25.24 9.12 -6.47
C HIS A 443 -24.78 10.41 -7.14
N PHE A 444 -23.98 10.29 -8.22
CA PHE A 444 -23.39 11.43 -8.93
C PHE A 444 -24.41 12.54 -9.24
N ALA A 445 -25.57 12.20 -9.79
CA ALA A 445 -26.59 13.17 -10.16
C ALA A 445 -27.17 13.93 -8.96
N ALA A 446 -27.34 13.26 -7.81
CA ALA A 446 -27.84 13.88 -6.58
C ALA A 446 -26.81 14.83 -5.96
N VAL A 447 -25.53 14.49 -6.04
CA VAL A 447 -24.43 15.28 -5.46
C VAL A 447 -24.01 16.44 -6.34
N PHE A 448 -23.81 16.20 -7.66
CA PHE A 448 -23.22 17.17 -8.59
C PHE A 448 -24.21 17.75 -9.61
N GLY A 449 -25.44 17.26 -9.66
CA GLY A 449 -26.41 17.57 -10.73
C GLY A 449 -26.15 16.76 -12.00
N SER A 450 -27.15 16.68 -12.88
CA SER A 450 -27.21 15.75 -14.01
C SER A 450 -26.25 16.03 -15.18
N ARG A 451 -25.62 17.21 -15.23
CA ARG A 451 -24.78 17.60 -16.37
C ARG A 451 -23.30 17.39 -16.08
N CYS A 452 -22.62 16.59 -16.92
CA CYS A 452 -21.17 16.54 -16.95
C CYS A 452 -20.60 17.87 -17.47
N PRO A 453 -19.53 18.40 -16.84
CA PRO A 453 -18.84 19.54 -17.41
C PRO A 453 -18.26 19.18 -18.79
N PRO A 454 -18.31 20.05 -19.79
CA PRO A 454 -17.62 19.80 -21.06
C PRO A 454 -16.11 19.74 -20.81
N ALA A 455 -15.45 18.74 -21.37
CA ALA A 455 -14.01 18.77 -21.53
C ALA A 455 -13.74 19.85 -22.61
N GLN A 456 -13.33 21.04 -22.22
CA GLN A 456 -12.73 21.96 -23.17
C GLN A 456 -11.37 21.40 -23.57
N VAL A 457 -11.40 20.53 -24.57
CA VAL A 457 -10.20 20.15 -25.31
C VAL A 457 -10.07 21.21 -26.38
N THR A 458 -9.23 22.19 -26.15
CA THR A 458 -8.76 23.03 -27.24
C THR A 458 -7.89 22.17 -28.16
N PRO A 459 -8.02 22.31 -29.48
CA PRO A 459 -7.38 21.50 -30.51
C PRO A 459 -5.86 21.53 -30.45
#